data_e112acf8b481eea34f69edf9e4bacb20
#
_entry.id   e112acf8b481eea34f69edf9e4bacb20
#
_cell.length_a   1.000
_cell.length_b   1.000
_cell.length_c   1.000
_cell.angle_alpha   90.00
_cell.angle_beta   90.00
_cell.angle_gamma   90.00
#
_symmetry.space_group_name_H-M   'P 1'
#
loop_
_entity.id
_entity.type
_entity.pdbx_description
1 polymer ?
#
loop_
_entity_poly.entity_id
_entity_poly.type
_entity_poly.pdbx_seq_one_letter_code
_entity_poly.pdbx_strand_id
1 'polypeptide(L)'
;MQYKQTKKLFYGTYQYKIVLVCAGAGWFRNKDWDHAAGMLSKVDLVKNSASNPSYTRYNSISIKTKEDLDYALDLLKVLRTLEDTDIRIESPWISLYTNTEKNIDKITKLDASRIKYISVPDKDSNLEVGTIILPKVDFEYRVTMGRTTQDYITFINWADASSKLKLTKTCRKQLSSPASWGGSYFYVTGDKNLMMTKMHLGGTIAKIERVAKN
;
A
#
# COMPACT_ATOMS: atom_id res chain seq x y z
N MET A 1 -1.93 -19.64 0.07
CA MET A 1 -2.31 -18.29 0.53
C MET A 1 -1.41 -17.86 1.69
N GLN A 2 -0.87 -16.64 1.69
CA GLN A 2 0.07 -16.15 2.72
C GLN A 2 -0.63 -15.07 3.57
N TYR A 3 -0.55 -15.17 4.89
CA TYR A 3 -0.97 -14.12 5.83
C TYR A 3 0.24 -13.27 6.26
N LYS A 4 0.01 -11.95 6.40
CA LYS A 4 0.99 -10.99 6.89
C LYS A 4 0.37 -10.16 8.01
N GLN A 5 1.13 -9.82 9.02
CA GLN A 5 0.66 -8.90 10.07
C GLN A 5 0.71 -7.46 9.59
N THR A 6 -0.36 -6.72 9.83
CA THR A 6 -0.44 -5.28 9.56
C THR A 6 0.14 -4.52 10.74
N LYS A 7 1.11 -3.66 10.46
CA LYS A 7 1.80 -2.85 11.50
C LYS A 7 1.24 -1.43 11.63
N LYS A 8 0.35 -1.03 10.74
CA LYS A 8 -0.31 0.28 10.71
C LYS A 8 -1.53 0.21 9.81
N LEU A 9 -2.44 1.17 9.96
CA LEU A 9 -3.57 1.32 9.04
C LEU A 9 -3.08 1.62 7.61
N PHE A 10 -3.68 0.97 6.64
CA PHE A 10 -3.51 1.30 5.23
C PHE A 10 -4.25 2.62 4.94
N TYR A 11 -3.57 3.57 4.31
CA TYR A 11 -4.06 4.93 4.08
C TYR A 11 -4.55 5.66 5.33
N GLY A 12 -4.13 5.20 6.53
CA GLY A 12 -4.63 5.75 7.80
C GLY A 12 -6.07 5.37 8.13
N THR A 13 -6.69 4.45 7.40
CA THR A 13 -8.11 4.12 7.51
C THR A 13 -8.38 2.62 7.64
N TYR A 14 -7.75 1.80 6.77
CA TYR A 14 -8.12 0.39 6.63
C TYR A 14 -7.21 -0.54 7.42
N GLN A 15 -7.80 -1.50 8.12
CA GLN A 15 -7.08 -2.51 8.92
C GLN A 15 -6.59 -3.68 8.07
N TYR A 16 -7.34 -4.05 7.02
CA TYR A 16 -7.09 -5.22 6.20
C TYR A 16 -6.69 -4.84 4.78
N LYS A 17 -5.86 -5.70 4.17
CA LYS A 17 -5.51 -5.62 2.76
C LYS A 17 -5.51 -7.01 2.15
N ILE A 18 -6.17 -7.19 1.01
CA ILE A 18 -6.04 -8.38 0.18
C ILE A 18 -5.34 -8.00 -1.12
N VAL A 19 -4.36 -8.79 -1.53
CA VAL A 19 -3.75 -8.66 -2.85
C VAL A 19 -4.04 -9.90 -3.66
N LEU A 20 -4.71 -9.71 -4.79
CA LEU A 20 -5.11 -10.79 -5.69
C LEU A 20 -4.70 -10.50 -7.13
N VAL A 21 -4.65 -11.57 -7.94
CA VAL A 21 -4.40 -11.49 -9.38
C VAL A 21 -5.73 -11.60 -10.12
N CYS A 22 -5.95 -10.69 -11.06
CA CYS A 22 -7.09 -10.75 -11.96
C CYS A 22 -6.66 -10.34 -13.36
N ALA A 23 -6.90 -11.21 -14.34
CA ALA A 23 -6.81 -10.81 -15.74
C ALA A 23 -7.85 -9.71 -16.01
N GLY A 24 -7.45 -8.65 -16.71
CA GLY A 24 -8.32 -7.48 -16.91
C GLY A 24 -8.42 -6.54 -15.70
N ALA A 25 -7.56 -6.69 -14.67
CA ALA A 25 -7.56 -5.85 -13.48
C ALA A 25 -7.66 -4.33 -13.77
N GLY A 26 -7.06 -3.87 -14.89
CA GLY A 26 -7.09 -2.46 -15.28
C GLY A 26 -8.49 -1.88 -15.49
N TRP A 27 -9.47 -2.71 -15.80
CA TRP A 27 -10.86 -2.28 -16.03
C TRP A 27 -11.60 -1.95 -14.72
N PHE A 28 -11.09 -2.40 -13.57
CA PHE A 28 -11.66 -2.12 -12.24
C PHE A 28 -11.19 -0.78 -11.65
N ARG A 29 -10.41 0.02 -12.39
CA ARG A 29 -9.91 1.31 -11.90
C ARG A 29 -11.04 2.25 -11.55
N ASN A 30 -10.80 3.08 -10.52
CA ASN A 30 -11.73 4.11 -10.05
C ASN A 30 -13.10 3.57 -9.58
N LYS A 31 -13.22 2.24 -9.39
CA LYS A 31 -14.50 1.57 -9.04
C LYS A 31 -15.61 1.83 -10.06
N ASP A 32 -15.25 2.06 -11.31
CA ASP A 32 -16.20 2.18 -12.40
C ASP A 32 -16.68 0.78 -12.83
N TRP A 33 -17.64 0.29 -12.06
CA TRP A 33 -18.15 -1.08 -12.22
C TRP A 33 -18.90 -1.30 -13.54
N ASP A 34 -19.52 -0.24 -14.07
CA ASP A 34 -20.27 -0.32 -15.34
C ASP A 34 -19.31 -0.34 -16.51
N HIS A 35 -18.26 0.46 -16.47
CA HIS A 35 -17.16 0.34 -17.42
C HIS A 35 -16.54 -1.06 -17.39
N ALA A 36 -16.23 -1.58 -16.20
CA ALA A 36 -15.68 -2.94 -16.05
C ALA A 36 -16.61 -4.00 -16.64
N ALA A 37 -17.92 -3.92 -16.36
CA ALA A 37 -18.92 -4.82 -16.93
C ALA A 37 -18.98 -4.74 -18.46
N GLY A 38 -18.99 -3.51 -18.99
CA GLY A 38 -19.00 -3.28 -20.44
C GLY A 38 -17.75 -3.81 -21.15
N MET A 39 -16.58 -3.74 -20.50
CA MET A 39 -15.34 -4.31 -21.04
C MET A 39 -15.34 -5.84 -20.99
N LEU A 40 -15.79 -6.44 -19.88
CA LEU A 40 -15.86 -7.89 -19.71
C LEU A 40 -16.87 -8.54 -20.68
N SER A 41 -18.01 -7.88 -20.93
CA SER A 41 -19.03 -8.36 -21.86
C SER A 41 -18.57 -8.40 -23.34
N LYS A 42 -17.55 -7.61 -23.67
CA LYS A 42 -16.96 -7.55 -25.03
C LYS A 42 -15.84 -8.56 -25.24
N VAL A 43 -15.45 -9.31 -24.21
CA VAL A 43 -14.41 -10.32 -24.33
C VAL A 43 -14.94 -11.51 -25.11
N ASP A 44 -14.47 -11.67 -26.33
CA ASP A 44 -14.76 -12.81 -27.19
C ASP A 44 -13.54 -13.75 -27.20
N LEU A 45 -13.64 -14.83 -26.46
CA LEU A 45 -12.56 -15.81 -26.31
C LEU A 45 -12.26 -16.56 -27.63
N VAL A 46 -13.23 -16.66 -28.52
CA VAL A 46 -13.08 -17.33 -29.83
C VAL A 46 -12.24 -16.49 -30.78
N LYS A 47 -12.41 -15.16 -30.74
CA LYS A 47 -11.64 -14.20 -31.55
C LYS A 47 -10.28 -13.88 -30.95
N ASN A 48 -10.06 -14.18 -29.69
CA ASN A 48 -8.76 -14.00 -28.99
C ASN A 48 -7.74 -15.08 -29.33
N SER A 49 -8.06 -16.06 -30.19
CA SER A 49 -7.06 -16.93 -30.75
C SER A 49 -6.15 -16.11 -31.67
N ALA A 50 -4.86 -16.12 -31.39
CA ALA A 50 -3.66 -15.62 -32.11
C ALA A 50 -3.76 -14.57 -33.24
N SER A 51 -4.91 -14.37 -33.84
CA SER A 51 -5.11 -13.56 -35.05
C SER A 51 -5.65 -12.14 -34.84
N ASN A 52 -6.01 -11.74 -33.62
CA ASN A 52 -6.50 -10.38 -33.37
C ASN A 52 -5.78 -9.68 -32.21
N PRO A 53 -4.63 -9.03 -32.47
CA PRO A 53 -3.80 -8.39 -31.45
C PRO A 53 -4.41 -7.11 -30.85
N SER A 54 -5.57 -6.64 -31.31
CA SER A 54 -6.12 -5.36 -30.89
C SER A 54 -6.67 -5.33 -29.45
N TYR A 55 -7.05 -6.47 -28.88
CA TYR A 55 -7.48 -6.55 -27.48
C TYR A 55 -6.33 -6.72 -26.47
N THR A 56 -5.13 -7.05 -26.94
CA THR A 56 -3.96 -7.26 -26.08
C THR A 56 -3.22 -5.99 -25.68
N ARG A 57 -3.55 -4.85 -26.26
CA ARG A 57 -2.72 -3.62 -26.14
C ARG A 57 -2.96 -2.78 -24.89
N TYR A 58 -4.06 -2.96 -24.14
CA TYR A 58 -4.38 -2.06 -23.02
C TYR A 58 -4.00 -2.57 -21.64
N ASN A 59 -3.67 -3.87 -21.48
CA ASN A 59 -3.19 -4.42 -20.21
C ASN A 59 -2.15 -5.52 -20.51
N SER A 60 -1.07 -5.53 -19.79
CA SER A 60 0.01 -6.52 -19.89
C SER A 60 -0.44 -7.96 -19.61
N ILE A 61 -1.65 -8.17 -19.13
CA ILE A 61 -2.30 -9.48 -18.99
C ILE A 61 -3.73 -9.36 -19.51
N SER A 62 -3.94 -9.80 -20.74
CA SER A 62 -5.27 -9.97 -21.33
C SER A 62 -5.96 -11.21 -20.76
N ILE A 63 -7.29 -11.19 -20.68
CA ILE A 63 -8.10 -12.39 -20.42
C ILE A 63 -7.90 -13.34 -21.59
N LYS A 64 -7.36 -14.53 -21.31
CA LYS A 64 -7.01 -15.54 -22.33
C LYS A 64 -7.84 -16.82 -22.22
N THR A 65 -8.37 -17.09 -21.05
CA THR A 65 -9.11 -18.31 -20.77
C THR A 65 -10.53 -18.00 -20.30
N LYS A 66 -11.40 -18.99 -20.41
CA LYS A 66 -12.77 -18.86 -19.88
C LYS A 66 -12.75 -18.72 -18.36
N GLU A 67 -11.87 -19.44 -17.68
CA GLU A 67 -11.72 -19.37 -16.22
C GLU A 67 -11.30 -17.98 -15.75
N ASP A 68 -10.46 -17.28 -16.52
CA ASP A 68 -10.08 -15.90 -16.23
C ASP A 68 -11.26 -14.94 -16.40
N LEU A 69 -12.08 -15.16 -17.43
CA LEU A 69 -13.27 -14.34 -17.67
C LEU A 69 -14.32 -14.58 -16.60
N ASP A 70 -14.63 -15.84 -16.31
CA ASP A 70 -15.62 -16.22 -15.29
C ASP A 70 -15.21 -15.67 -13.91
N TYR A 71 -13.94 -15.80 -13.55
CA TYR A 71 -13.42 -15.22 -12.31
C TYR A 71 -13.56 -13.70 -12.28
N ALA A 72 -13.21 -12.99 -13.35
CA ALA A 72 -13.33 -11.54 -13.41
C ALA A 72 -14.78 -11.06 -13.30
N LEU A 73 -15.73 -11.79 -13.90
CA LEU A 73 -17.17 -11.53 -13.78
C LEU A 73 -17.68 -11.76 -12.35
N ASP A 74 -17.27 -12.86 -11.71
CA ASP A 74 -17.68 -13.15 -10.34
C ASP A 74 -17.02 -12.18 -9.35
N LEU A 75 -15.76 -11.81 -9.56
CA LEU A 75 -15.10 -10.77 -8.78
C LEU A 75 -15.83 -9.42 -8.90
N LEU A 76 -16.25 -9.03 -10.10
CA LEU A 76 -17.03 -7.81 -10.31
C LEU A 76 -18.34 -7.84 -9.51
N LYS A 77 -19.09 -8.96 -9.56
CA LYS A 77 -20.33 -9.12 -8.78
C LYS A 77 -20.07 -8.93 -7.29
N VAL A 78 -19.00 -9.55 -6.76
CA VAL A 78 -18.65 -9.42 -5.35
C VAL A 78 -18.22 -7.99 -5.01
N LEU A 79 -17.32 -7.38 -5.78
CA LEU A 79 -16.83 -6.02 -5.53
C LEU A 79 -17.95 -4.96 -5.48
N ARG A 80 -19.01 -5.12 -6.28
CA ARG A 80 -20.20 -4.27 -6.22
C ARG A 80 -20.97 -4.35 -4.88
N THR A 81 -20.84 -5.46 -4.16
CA THR A 81 -21.53 -5.68 -2.87
C THR A 81 -20.69 -5.33 -1.66
N LEU A 82 -19.45 -4.89 -1.86
CA LEU A 82 -18.57 -4.54 -0.75
C LEU A 82 -18.79 -3.09 -0.33
N GLU A 83 -19.02 -2.90 0.96
CA GLU A 83 -19.10 -1.59 1.59
C GLU A 83 -17.78 -1.29 2.32
N ASP A 84 -17.50 -0.02 2.61
CA ASP A 84 -16.31 0.44 3.33
C ASP A 84 -15.02 -0.19 2.77
N THR A 85 -14.84 -0.05 1.46
CA THR A 85 -13.66 -0.59 0.77
C THR A 85 -13.00 0.44 -0.13
N ASP A 86 -11.70 0.27 -0.34
CA ASP A 86 -10.97 0.95 -1.41
C ASP A 86 -10.15 -0.05 -2.23
N ILE A 87 -9.86 0.30 -3.48
CA ILE A 87 -9.07 -0.54 -4.38
C ILE A 87 -7.93 0.24 -5.02
N ARG A 88 -6.79 -0.41 -5.16
CA ARG A 88 -5.66 0.07 -5.95
C ARG A 88 -5.29 -0.97 -7.00
N ILE A 89 -5.21 -0.53 -8.24
CA ILE A 89 -4.91 -1.39 -9.38
C ILE A 89 -3.45 -1.18 -9.81
N GLU A 90 -2.68 -2.25 -9.76
CA GLU A 90 -1.32 -2.35 -10.29
C GLU A 90 -1.27 -3.61 -11.18
N SER A 91 -1.88 -3.51 -12.36
CA SER A 91 -2.10 -4.67 -13.26
C SER A 91 -0.90 -5.62 -13.32
N PRO A 92 -1.11 -6.93 -13.11
CA PRO A 92 -2.38 -7.65 -12.96
C PRO A 92 -2.94 -7.71 -11.52
N TRP A 93 -2.38 -6.93 -10.61
CA TRP A 93 -2.71 -6.97 -9.19
C TRP A 93 -3.85 -6.03 -8.85
N ILE A 94 -4.79 -6.54 -8.04
CA ILE A 94 -5.80 -5.74 -7.35
C ILE A 94 -5.46 -5.80 -5.85
N SER A 95 -5.25 -4.64 -5.24
CA SER A 95 -5.17 -4.47 -3.80
C SER A 95 -6.50 -3.94 -3.30
N LEU A 96 -7.23 -4.74 -2.53
CA LEU A 96 -8.47 -4.34 -1.83
C LEU A 96 -8.14 -3.99 -0.39
N TYR A 97 -8.67 -2.89 0.10
CA TYR A 97 -8.54 -2.39 1.48
C TYR A 97 -9.92 -2.36 2.12
N THR A 98 -10.04 -2.77 3.39
CA THR A 98 -11.33 -2.81 4.11
C THR A 98 -11.12 -2.81 5.63
N ASN A 99 -12.17 -2.45 6.37
CA ASN A 99 -12.22 -2.60 7.83
C ASN A 99 -13.02 -3.85 8.26
N THR A 100 -13.62 -4.56 7.33
CA THR A 100 -14.53 -5.67 7.60
C THR A 100 -13.94 -7.01 7.21
N GLU A 101 -13.73 -7.91 8.16
CA GLU A 101 -13.24 -9.27 7.91
C GLU A 101 -14.18 -10.06 6.98
N LYS A 102 -15.49 -9.81 7.09
CA LYS A 102 -16.50 -10.39 6.19
C LYS A 102 -16.23 -10.13 4.71
N ASN A 103 -15.63 -8.97 4.35
CA ASN A 103 -15.25 -8.67 2.98
C ASN A 103 -14.08 -9.55 2.53
N ILE A 104 -13.15 -9.86 3.44
CA ILE A 104 -12.06 -10.82 3.18
C ILE A 104 -12.63 -12.19 2.83
N ASP A 105 -13.57 -12.68 3.65
CA ASP A 105 -14.21 -13.97 3.45
C ASP A 105 -14.93 -14.08 2.11
N LYS A 106 -15.65 -13.02 1.70
CA LYS A 106 -16.33 -12.99 0.41
C LYS A 106 -15.35 -13.16 -0.76
N ILE A 107 -14.22 -12.46 -0.71
CA ILE A 107 -13.20 -12.54 -1.77
C ILE A 107 -12.48 -13.91 -1.74
N THR A 108 -12.14 -14.39 -0.55
CA THR A 108 -11.44 -15.68 -0.40
C THR A 108 -12.27 -16.87 -0.91
N LYS A 109 -13.59 -16.80 -0.78
CA LYS A 109 -14.53 -17.82 -1.26
C LYS A 109 -14.62 -17.91 -2.79
N LEU A 110 -14.25 -16.87 -3.52
CA LEU A 110 -14.26 -16.92 -4.98
C LEU A 110 -13.18 -17.86 -5.53
N ASP A 111 -11.93 -17.57 -5.22
CA ASP A 111 -10.79 -18.39 -5.59
C ASP A 111 -9.57 -18.02 -4.75
N ALA A 112 -9.28 -18.83 -3.75
CA ALA A 112 -8.14 -18.63 -2.85
C ALA A 112 -6.78 -18.75 -3.56
N SER A 113 -6.70 -19.45 -4.70
CA SER A 113 -5.45 -19.64 -5.46
C SER A 113 -4.96 -18.34 -6.11
N ARG A 114 -5.86 -17.43 -6.41
CA ARG A 114 -5.56 -16.12 -6.99
C ARG A 114 -5.14 -15.07 -5.95
N ILE A 115 -5.22 -15.40 -4.66
CA ILE A 115 -4.80 -14.50 -3.59
C ILE A 115 -3.30 -14.65 -3.34
N LYS A 116 -2.56 -13.57 -3.53
CA LYS A 116 -1.12 -13.52 -3.25
C LYS A 116 -0.84 -13.48 -1.75
N TYR A 117 -1.50 -12.58 -1.05
CA TYR A 117 -1.45 -12.49 0.41
C TYR A 117 -2.62 -11.68 0.97
N ILE A 118 -2.88 -11.91 2.26
CA ILE A 118 -3.82 -11.12 3.07
C ILE A 118 -3.03 -10.50 4.22
N SER A 119 -3.18 -9.20 4.42
CA SER A 119 -2.66 -8.53 5.61
C SER A 119 -3.79 -8.33 6.61
N VAL A 120 -3.57 -8.80 7.83
CA VAL A 120 -4.53 -8.72 8.94
C VAL A 120 -3.87 -8.03 10.13
N PRO A 121 -4.60 -7.27 10.97
CA PRO A 121 -4.07 -6.77 12.22
C PRO A 121 -3.75 -7.94 13.16
N ASP A 122 -2.80 -7.73 14.06
CA ASP A 122 -2.61 -8.63 15.18
C ASP A 122 -3.85 -8.52 16.09
N LYS A 123 -4.31 -9.64 16.63
CA LYS A 123 -5.53 -9.68 17.48
C LYS A 123 -5.44 -8.76 18.69
N ASP A 124 -4.22 -8.58 19.22
CA ASP A 124 -3.95 -7.77 20.41
C ASP A 124 -3.51 -6.33 20.06
N SER A 125 -3.45 -5.99 18.76
CA SER A 125 -2.99 -4.68 18.33
C SER A 125 -4.13 -3.68 18.17
N ASN A 126 -4.06 -2.58 18.91
CA ASN A 126 -4.90 -1.42 18.65
C ASN A 126 -4.24 -0.54 17.57
N LEU A 127 -4.69 -0.67 16.33
CA LEU A 127 -4.18 0.13 15.22
C LEU A 127 -4.87 1.50 15.23
N GLU A 128 -4.11 2.55 15.56
CA GLU A 128 -4.58 3.93 15.56
C GLU A 128 -4.02 4.73 14.38
N VAL A 129 -4.74 5.78 13.98
CA VAL A 129 -4.28 6.72 12.96
C VAL A 129 -2.96 7.38 13.40
N GLY A 130 -2.00 7.43 12.51
CA GLY A 130 -0.69 8.03 12.82
C GLY A 130 0.24 7.17 13.68
N THR A 131 -0.15 5.92 13.98
CA THR A 131 0.66 4.98 14.77
C THR A 131 1.23 3.87 13.91
N ILE A 132 2.42 3.39 14.26
CA ILE A 132 3.06 2.20 13.67
C ILE A 132 3.55 1.28 14.77
N ILE A 133 3.28 -0.02 14.66
CA ILE A 133 3.70 -1.04 15.62
C ILE A 133 5.10 -1.53 15.26
N LEU A 134 6.08 -1.25 16.12
CA LEU A 134 7.46 -1.66 15.96
C LEU A 134 8.01 -2.19 17.30
N PRO A 135 7.79 -3.47 17.66
CA PRO A 135 8.11 -4.02 19.00
C PRO A 135 9.59 -3.92 19.38
N LYS A 136 10.50 -3.89 18.39
CA LYS A 136 11.96 -3.89 18.59
C LYS A 136 12.59 -2.49 18.51
N VAL A 137 11.79 -1.44 18.48
CA VAL A 137 12.27 -0.06 18.31
C VAL A 137 12.04 0.73 19.59
N ASP A 138 13.11 1.21 20.21
CA ASP A 138 13.08 1.99 21.46
C ASP A 138 13.02 3.52 21.21
N PHE A 139 12.24 3.93 20.22
CA PHE A 139 12.00 5.35 19.91
C PHE A 139 10.50 5.60 19.88
N GLU A 140 10.10 6.83 20.20
CA GLU A 140 8.68 7.22 20.30
C GLU A 140 8.08 7.61 18.94
N TYR A 141 8.91 8.11 18.03
CA TYR A 141 8.46 8.60 16.74
C TYR A 141 9.29 8.05 15.61
N ARG A 142 8.62 7.72 14.49
CA ARG A 142 9.21 7.48 13.18
C ARG A 142 8.89 8.66 12.27
N VAL A 143 9.91 9.33 11.78
CA VAL A 143 9.79 10.47 10.86
C VAL A 143 10.19 10.02 9.47
N THR A 144 9.26 10.14 8.50
CA THR A 144 9.51 9.81 7.09
C THR A 144 9.78 11.10 6.33
N MET A 145 10.85 11.11 5.56
CA MET A 145 11.27 12.23 4.73
C MET A 145 10.45 12.30 3.45
N GLY A 146 10.03 13.49 3.08
CA GLY A 146 9.58 13.82 1.75
C GLY A 146 10.74 14.13 0.81
N ARG A 147 10.44 14.80 -0.30
CA ARG A 147 11.44 15.27 -1.25
C ARG A 147 12.35 16.31 -0.58
N THR A 148 13.66 16.18 -0.81
CA THR A 148 14.66 17.18 -0.43
C THR A 148 15.18 17.90 -1.67
N THR A 149 15.45 19.20 -1.54
CA THR A 149 15.99 20.07 -2.61
C THR A 149 17.36 20.66 -2.26
N GLN A 150 17.86 20.35 -1.07
CA GLN A 150 19.17 20.75 -0.56
C GLN A 150 19.70 19.68 0.39
N ASP A 151 20.96 19.77 0.77
CA ASP A 151 21.51 18.94 1.84
C ASP A 151 21.12 19.48 3.23
N TYR A 152 21.24 18.61 4.24
CA TYR A 152 20.91 18.88 5.63
C TYR A 152 22.06 18.44 6.55
N ILE A 153 23.29 18.79 6.21
CA ILE A 153 24.50 18.40 6.96
C ILE A 153 24.45 18.87 8.42
N THR A 154 23.93 20.08 8.65
CA THR A 154 23.76 20.60 10.01
C THR A 154 22.82 19.75 10.84
N PHE A 155 21.72 19.26 10.25
CA PHE A 155 20.81 18.35 10.92
C PHE A 155 21.46 16.99 11.19
N ILE A 156 22.22 16.45 10.25
CA ILE A 156 22.95 15.19 10.42
C ILE A 156 23.91 15.29 11.61
N ASN A 157 24.70 16.35 11.68
CA ASN A 157 25.67 16.58 12.77
C ASN A 157 24.95 16.70 14.12
N TRP A 158 23.84 17.43 14.18
CA TRP A 158 23.03 17.53 15.39
C TRP A 158 22.42 16.17 15.79
N ALA A 159 21.90 15.41 14.83
CA ALA A 159 21.33 14.08 15.10
C ALA A 159 22.39 13.10 15.61
N ASP A 160 23.61 13.15 15.06
CA ASP A 160 24.72 12.28 15.48
C ASP A 160 25.23 12.61 16.88
N ALA A 161 25.16 13.85 17.31
CA ALA A 161 25.51 14.28 18.68
C ALA A 161 24.46 13.88 19.72
N SER A 162 23.29 13.34 19.30
CA SER A 162 22.18 13.03 20.19
C SER A 162 21.87 11.53 20.21
N SER A 163 21.84 10.92 21.40
CA SER A 163 21.34 9.54 21.58
C SER A 163 19.81 9.40 21.38
N LYS A 164 19.09 10.53 21.25
CA LYS A 164 17.64 10.59 21.11
C LYS A 164 17.17 10.55 19.64
N LEU A 165 18.11 10.53 18.70
CA LEU A 165 17.85 10.40 17.27
C LEU A 165 18.62 9.22 16.68
N LYS A 166 18.02 8.55 15.70
CA LYS A 166 18.67 7.45 14.98
C LYS A 166 18.37 7.56 13.49
N LEU A 167 19.33 8.08 12.74
CA LEU A 167 19.24 8.13 11.27
C LEU A 167 19.48 6.74 10.69
N THR A 168 18.59 6.29 9.78
CA THR A 168 18.87 5.11 8.96
C THR A 168 19.93 5.43 7.91
N LYS A 169 20.65 4.40 7.41
CA LYS A 169 21.66 4.60 6.34
C LYS A 169 21.08 5.28 5.11
N THR A 170 19.86 4.88 4.70
CA THR A 170 19.16 5.48 3.57
C THR A 170 18.76 6.92 3.82
N CYS A 171 18.31 7.25 5.05
CA CYS A 171 17.96 8.61 5.42
C CYS A 171 19.20 9.52 5.43
N ARG A 172 20.32 9.06 5.99
CA ARG A 172 21.58 9.79 5.95
C ARG A 172 22.02 10.10 4.53
N LYS A 173 21.98 9.10 3.63
CA LYS A 173 22.29 9.30 2.22
C LYS A 173 21.37 10.34 1.56
N GLN A 174 20.06 10.30 1.85
CA GLN A 174 19.11 11.29 1.35
C GLN A 174 19.42 12.69 1.82
N LEU A 175 19.68 12.86 3.13
CA LEU A 175 19.96 14.16 3.76
C LEU A 175 21.31 14.76 3.35
N SER A 176 22.27 13.93 2.91
CA SER A 176 23.58 14.38 2.40
C SER A 176 23.52 14.73 0.90
N SER A 177 22.40 14.50 0.24
CA SER A 177 22.24 14.77 -1.20
C SER A 177 21.56 16.11 -1.43
N PRO A 178 22.00 16.91 -2.43
CA PRO A 178 21.36 18.18 -2.77
C PRO A 178 19.93 18.01 -3.29
N ALA A 179 19.58 16.82 -3.82
CA ALA A 179 18.22 16.52 -4.23
C ALA A 179 17.90 15.01 -4.07
N SER A 180 16.71 14.70 -3.53
CA SER A 180 16.25 13.32 -3.40
C SER A 180 14.73 13.26 -3.38
N TRP A 181 14.18 12.14 -3.89
CA TRP A 181 12.73 11.91 -3.98
C TRP A 181 12.01 11.65 -2.65
N GLY A 182 12.75 11.34 -1.59
CA GLY A 182 12.16 11.05 -0.29
C GLY A 182 11.88 9.56 -0.05
N GLY A 183 11.07 9.30 1.00
CA GLY A 183 10.68 7.94 1.38
C GLY A 183 11.60 7.27 2.40
N SER A 184 12.79 7.82 2.68
CA SER A 184 13.62 7.36 3.79
C SER A 184 13.04 7.80 5.14
N TYR A 185 13.52 7.21 6.23
CA TYR A 185 13.00 7.52 7.57
C TYR A 185 14.10 7.45 8.62
N PHE A 186 13.81 8.05 9.77
CA PHE A 186 14.62 8.01 10.98
C PHE A 186 13.73 7.99 12.22
N TYR A 187 14.34 7.81 13.37
CA TYR A 187 13.61 7.73 14.64
C TYR A 187 14.00 8.86 15.59
N VAL A 188 13.03 9.27 16.42
CA VAL A 188 13.18 10.36 17.41
C VAL A 188 12.54 9.91 18.72
N THR A 189 13.14 10.32 19.85
CA THR A 189 12.58 10.17 21.20
C THR A 189 12.37 11.54 21.82
N GLY A 190 11.18 11.77 22.38
CA GLY A 190 10.78 12.98 23.10
C GLY A 190 10.28 14.10 22.21
N ASP A 191 9.20 14.74 22.66
CA ASP A 191 8.52 15.82 21.93
C ASP A 191 9.43 17.01 21.65
N LYS A 192 10.33 17.36 22.59
CA LYS A 192 11.30 18.43 22.38
C LYS A 192 12.19 18.15 21.18
N ASN A 193 12.72 16.91 21.05
CA ASN A 193 13.57 16.53 19.93
C ASN A 193 12.77 16.46 18.62
N LEU A 194 11.51 16.03 18.69
CA LEU A 194 10.61 16.06 17.52
C LEU A 194 10.35 17.49 17.05
N MET A 195 10.16 18.45 17.99
CA MET A 195 10.00 19.87 17.66
C MET A 195 11.26 20.42 17.00
N MET A 196 12.45 20.17 17.58
CA MET A 196 13.73 20.58 16.99
C MET A 196 13.93 19.98 15.60
N THR A 197 13.57 18.70 15.41
CA THR A 197 13.56 18.05 14.10
C THR A 197 12.69 18.80 13.09
N LYS A 198 11.49 19.20 13.48
CA LYS A 198 10.59 20.00 12.60
C LYS A 198 11.20 21.37 12.26
N MET A 199 11.91 22.00 13.20
CA MET A 199 12.58 23.29 12.95
C MET A 199 13.74 23.14 11.94
N HIS A 200 14.53 22.06 12.03
CA HIS A 200 15.64 21.80 11.09
C HIS A 200 15.18 21.41 9.69
N LEU A 201 14.14 20.57 9.59
CA LEU A 201 13.74 19.93 8.33
C LEU A 201 12.52 20.57 7.68
N GLY A 202 11.72 21.33 8.44
CA GLY A 202 10.57 22.09 7.93
C GLY A 202 9.62 21.25 7.08
N GLY A 203 9.27 21.78 5.91
CA GLY A 203 8.34 21.16 4.97
C GLY A 203 8.86 19.91 4.26
N THR A 204 10.08 19.45 4.55
CA THR A 204 10.63 18.21 3.97
C THR A 204 10.18 16.94 4.70
N ILE A 205 9.48 17.07 5.82
CA ILE A 205 8.90 15.94 6.52
C ILE A 205 7.58 15.56 5.84
N ALA A 206 7.51 14.34 5.29
CA ALA A 206 6.30 13.82 4.66
C ALA A 206 5.32 13.24 5.68
N LYS A 207 5.82 12.58 6.74
CA LYS A 207 4.97 11.91 7.73
C LYS A 207 5.69 11.74 9.07
N ILE A 208 4.92 11.84 10.14
CA ILE A 208 5.32 11.48 11.50
C ILE A 208 4.35 10.40 11.99
N GLU A 209 4.89 9.30 12.48
CA GLU A 209 4.13 8.19 13.06
C GLU A 209 4.62 7.95 14.48
N ARG A 210 3.68 7.80 15.42
CA ARG A 210 4.00 7.36 16.78
C ARG A 210 4.35 5.87 16.75
N VAL A 211 5.42 5.50 17.44
CA VAL A 211 5.83 4.09 17.56
C VAL A 211 5.14 3.47 18.77
N ALA A 212 4.33 2.46 18.53
CA ALA A 212 3.75 1.63 19.57
C ALA A 212 4.54 0.32 19.70
N LYS A 213 4.63 -0.19 20.92
CA LYS A 213 5.08 -1.55 21.25
C LYS A 213 3.83 -2.34 21.59
N ASN A 214 3.66 -3.48 20.98
CA ASN A 214 2.67 -4.45 21.45
C ASN A 214 3.25 -5.20 22.62
#